data_597cacf929c4617e8185a449733e3fdb
#
_entry.id   597cacf929c4617e8185a449733e3fdb
#
_cell.length_a   1.000
_cell.length_b   1.000
_cell.length_c   1.000
_cell.angle_alpha   90.00
_cell.angle_beta   90.00
_cell.angle_gamma   90.00
#
_symmetry.space_group_name_H-M   'P 1'
#
loop_
_entity.id
_entity.type
_entity.pdbx_description
1 polymer ?
#
loop_
_entity_poly.entity_id
_entity_poly.type
_entity_poly.pdbx_seq_one_letter_code
_entity_poly.pdbx_strand_id
1 'polypeptide(L)'
;MALELIPIGTILAVLTNQVIKTALAAKDVLFEKESFKVLSKHLFDIEPVLKELQLQELNDSQAARLALESLEADVKKANNLVEKYKSRAPFYLLVKCRHIVKEVQEVTRDIGKSLAALSLANTEVLSRISDQVDRLQNEMQRVEFETSHSQLQIVDKLNQGLRDQKLDQGFANDMLEEIATAVGVPVEPSQISKELASFRREKEEAANRKERAEVLFLEQIIELLSRADAARDYEEVKKQYLQRFQVIERYDEREENIRPLNSFYCRISETLMVDPVSLCTGTTCERAAIKAWLDNGKRTDPETGEVLEDTSLRSNLPLRQSIEEWRELNYCLKIRCSKAKLLSGIDSSVEEALSQMQDLMKESSINKDWISVGGLTDIIISILGSSRNRDVKRKILITLKDVVEGHARNKVRSFHIPCKLKRKQAFLSVQRC
;
A
#
# COMPACT_ATOMS: atom_id res chain seq x y z
N MET A 1 -36.09 11.19 -29.15
CA MET A 1 -36.99 12.21 -29.76
C MET A 1 -36.58 13.66 -29.59
N ALA A 2 -35.47 14.03 -28.92
CA ALA A 2 -35.08 15.45 -28.71
C ALA A 2 -33.97 15.96 -29.63
N LEU A 3 -33.24 15.08 -30.35
CA LEU A 3 -32.11 15.47 -31.21
C LEU A 3 -32.48 15.77 -32.67
N GLU A 4 -33.70 15.42 -33.11
CA GLU A 4 -34.16 15.71 -34.48
C GLU A 4 -34.34 17.20 -34.79
N LEU A 5 -34.34 18.05 -33.74
CA LEU A 5 -34.50 19.51 -33.88
C LEU A 5 -33.20 20.30 -33.80
N ILE A 6 -32.07 19.65 -33.46
CA ILE A 6 -30.75 20.33 -33.34
C ILE A 6 -29.99 20.22 -34.67
N PRO A 7 -29.50 21.34 -35.24
CA PRO A 7 -28.68 21.29 -36.45
C PRO A 7 -27.41 20.45 -36.21
N ILE A 8 -27.03 19.60 -37.17
CA ILE A 8 -25.89 18.68 -37.04
C ILE A 8 -24.57 19.43 -36.80
N GLY A 9 -24.41 20.65 -37.36
CA GLY A 9 -23.27 21.50 -37.09
C GLY A 9 -23.14 21.95 -35.64
N THR A 10 -24.25 22.09 -34.92
CA THR A 10 -24.25 22.42 -33.50
C THR A 10 -23.79 21.20 -32.67
N ILE A 11 -24.23 20.00 -33.04
CA ILE A 11 -23.77 18.76 -32.42
C ILE A 11 -22.26 18.58 -32.57
N LEU A 12 -21.74 18.80 -33.80
CA LEU A 12 -20.32 18.75 -34.09
C LEU A 12 -19.50 19.74 -33.27
N ALA A 13 -19.98 20.99 -33.16
CA ALA A 13 -19.28 22.02 -32.35
C ALA A 13 -19.22 21.65 -30.86
N VAL A 14 -20.31 21.14 -30.30
CA VAL A 14 -20.35 20.68 -28.90
C VAL A 14 -19.42 19.48 -28.70
N LEU A 15 -19.46 18.51 -29.59
CA LEU A 15 -18.61 17.31 -29.53
C LEU A 15 -17.12 17.67 -29.63
N THR A 16 -16.76 18.58 -30.58
CA THR A 16 -15.36 19.06 -30.74
C THR A 16 -14.85 19.69 -29.43
N ASN A 17 -15.63 20.56 -28.81
CA ASN A 17 -15.27 21.16 -27.52
C ASN A 17 -15.13 20.12 -26.40
N GLN A 18 -15.99 19.11 -26.38
CA GLN A 18 -15.91 18.02 -25.40
C GLN A 18 -14.66 17.16 -25.61
N VAL A 19 -14.29 16.84 -26.84
CA VAL A 19 -13.08 16.11 -27.21
C VAL A 19 -11.85 16.87 -26.71
N ILE A 20 -11.74 18.16 -27.01
CA ILE A 20 -10.62 19.00 -26.56
C ILE A 20 -10.52 19.05 -25.05
N LYS A 21 -11.65 19.27 -24.37
CA LYS A 21 -11.70 19.31 -22.91
C LYS A 21 -11.25 18.00 -22.29
N THR A 22 -11.71 16.88 -22.82
CA THR A 22 -11.33 15.53 -22.35
C THR A 22 -9.85 15.24 -22.62
N ALA A 23 -9.33 15.65 -23.78
CA ALA A 23 -7.92 15.51 -24.13
C ALA A 23 -7.00 16.29 -23.17
N LEU A 24 -7.36 17.52 -22.85
CA LEU A 24 -6.62 18.33 -21.88
C LEU A 24 -6.67 17.73 -20.48
N ALA A 25 -7.85 17.28 -20.03
CA ALA A 25 -8.00 16.64 -18.73
C ALA A 25 -7.18 15.34 -18.63
N ALA A 26 -7.12 14.54 -19.70
CA ALA A 26 -6.32 13.31 -19.75
C ALA A 26 -4.80 13.59 -19.65
N LYS A 27 -4.34 14.71 -20.23
CA LYS A 27 -2.94 15.14 -20.12
C LYS A 27 -2.50 15.46 -18.69
N ASP A 28 -3.44 15.90 -17.86
CA ASP A 28 -3.19 16.33 -16.46
C ASP A 28 -3.19 15.16 -15.46
N VAL A 29 -3.49 13.93 -15.88
CA VAL A 29 -3.44 12.77 -15.01
C VAL A 29 -1.99 12.45 -14.65
N LEU A 30 -1.69 12.44 -13.33
CA LEU A 30 -0.31 12.32 -12.84
C LEU A 30 0.21 10.87 -12.83
N PHE A 31 -0.68 9.89 -12.73
CA PHE A 31 -0.33 8.47 -12.68
C PHE A 31 -0.75 7.78 -13.99
N GLU A 32 -0.02 6.71 -14.39
CA GLU A 32 -0.21 6.03 -15.70
C GLU A 32 -0.11 7.03 -16.88
N LYS A 33 0.83 7.97 -16.75
CA LYS A 33 0.99 9.09 -17.67
C LYS A 33 1.02 8.66 -19.14
N GLU A 34 1.65 7.52 -19.43
CA GLU A 34 1.80 7.07 -20.82
C GLU A 34 0.44 6.66 -21.40
N SER A 35 -0.37 5.88 -20.65
CA SER A 35 -1.70 5.46 -21.13
C SER A 35 -2.63 6.65 -21.33
N PHE A 36 -2.70 7.58 -20.38
CA PHE A 36 -3.53 8.77 -20.51
C PHE A 36 -2.97 9.78 -21.54
N LYS A 37 -1.66 9.86 -21.73
CA LYS A 37 -1.07 10.67 -22.82
C LYS A 37 -1.43 10.14 -24.21
N VAL A 38 -1.43 8.81 -24.38
CA VAL A 38 -1.85 8.18 -25.62
C VAL A 38 -3.32 8.46 -25.91
N LEU A 39 -4.20 8.30 -24.89
CA LEU A 39 -5.60 8.69 -25.00
C LEU A 39 -5.75 10.17 -25.36
N SER A 40 -5.04 11.06 -24.66
CA SER A 40 -5.02 12.50 -24.93
C SER A 40 -4.61 12.80 -26.38
N LYS A 41 -3.53 12.17 -26.84
CA LYS A 41 -3.05 12.32 -28.24
C LYS A 41 -4.14 11.94 -29.24
N HIS A 42 -4.73 10.75 -29.08
CA HIS A 42 -5.78 10.30 -29.99
C HIS A 42 -7.01 11.22 -29.99
N LEU A 43 -7.40 11.73 -28.82
CA LEU A 43 -8.48 12.71 -28.75
C LEU A 43 -8.13 14.01 -29.47
N PHE A 44 -6.89 14.52 -29.35
CA PHE A 44 -6.44 15.67 -30.14
C PHE A 44 -6.40 15.38 -31.64
N ASP A 45 -6.06 14.16 -32.02
CA ASP A 45 -6.03 13.77 -33.46
C ASP A 45 -7.42 13.65 -34.11
N ILE A 46 -8.49 13.51 -33.26
CA ILE A 46 -9.91 13.56 -33.73
C ILE A 46 -10.37 15.01 -33.99
N GLU A 47 -9.84 15.99 -33.28
CA GLU A 47 -10.28 17.38 -33.39
C GLU A 47 -10.26 17.90 -34.85
N PRO A 48 -9.18 17.77 -35.64
CA PRO A 48 -9.16 18.22 -37.02
C PRO A 48 -10.19 17.51 -37.93
N VAL A 49 -10.45 16.23 -37.67
CA VAL A 49 -11.48 15.46 -38.39
C VAL A 49 -12.87 16.06 -38.13
N LEU A 50 -13.24 16.35 -36.91
CA LEU A 50 -14.53 16.94 -36.57
C LEU A 50 -14.66 18.37 -37.12
N LYS A 51 -13.59 19.16 -37.14
CA LYS A 51 -13.58 20.50 -37.72
C LYS A 51 -13.78 20.46 -39.21
N GLU A 52 -13.14 19.53 -39.92
CA GLU A 52 -13.32 19.37 -41.36
C GLU A 52 -14.75 18.95 -41.71
N LEU A 53 -15.34 18.03 -40.95
CA LEU A 53 -16.76 17.67 -41.09
C LEU A 53 -17.71 18.84 -40.85
N GLN A 54 -17.36 19.76 -39.95
CA GLN A 54 -18.14 20.97 -39.71
C GLN A 54 -18.02 21.96 -40.88
N LEU A 55 -16.83 22.10 -41.48
CA LEU A 55 -16.57 23.02 -42.60
C LEU A 55 -17.25 22.54 -43.88
N GLN A 56 -17.38 21.25 -44.10
CA GLN A 56 -17.95 20.65 -45.32
C GLN A 56 -19.46 20.45 -45.26
N GLU A 57 -20.15 21.04 -44.26
CA GLU A 57 -21.60 20.93 -44.10
C GLU A 57 -22.07 19.47 -44.19
N LEU A 58 -21.68 18.69 -43.21
CA LEU A 58 -22.01 17.25 -43.09
C LEU A 58 -23.46 16.99 -43.48
N ASN A 59 -23.71 16.06 -44.39
CA ASN A 59 -25.05 15.70 -44.80
C ASN A 59 -25.85 15.18 -43.61
N ASP A 60 -26.99 15.81 -43.33
CA ASP A 60 -27.85 15.53 -42.20
C ASP A 60 -28.65 14.22 -42.42
N SER A 61 -27.96 13.08 -42.40
CA SER A 61 -28.55 11.75 -42.49
C SER A 61 -28.76 11.14 -41.13
N GLN A 62 -29.72 10.25 -40.99
CA GLN A 62 -29.97 9.51 -39.76
C GLN A 62 -28.73 8.67 -39.36
N ALA A 63 -28.01 8.12 -40.34
CA ALA A 63 -26.78 7.35 -40.08
C ALA A 63 -25.66 8.24 -39.50
N ALA A 64 -25.49 9.46 -40.03
CA ALA A 64 -24.52 10.42 -39.49
C ALA A 64 -24.86 10.85 -38.05
N ARG A 65 -26.13 11.12 -37.78
CA ARG A 65 -26.57 11.45 -36.40
C ARG A 65 -26.30 10.33 -35.40
N LEU A 66 -26.65 9.09 -35.73
CA LEU A 66 -26.40 7.92 -34.89
C LEU A 66 -24.88 7.71 -34.64
N ALA A 67 -24.05 7.90 -35.65
CA ALA A 67 -22.61 7.79 -35.53
C ALA A 67 -22.03 8.89 -34.61
N LEU A 68 -22.49 10.13 -34.73
CA LEU A 68 -22.12 11.24 -33.84
C LEU A 68 -22.58 11.03 -32.39
N GLU A 69 -23.80 10.50 -32.18
CA GLU A 69 -24.30 10.16 -30.85
C GLU A 69 -23.44 9.06 -30.18
N SER A 70 -23.05 8.04 -30.98
CA SER A 70 -22.15 6.99 -30.49
C SER A 70 -20.78 7.57 -30.09
N LEU A 71 -20.19 8.41 -30.93
CA LEU A 71 -18.91 9.05 -30.65
C LEU A 71 -19.00 9.96 -29.41
N GLU A 72 -20.08 10.73 -29.29
CA GLU A 72 -20.33 11.57 -28.11
C GLU A 72 -20.42 10.73 -26.83
N ALA A 73 -21.13 9.61 -26.89
CA ALA A 73 -21.25 8.70 -25.75
C ALA A 73 -19.90 8.12 -25.33
N ASP A 74 -19.03 7.75 -26.30
CA ASP A 74 -17.71 7.20 -26.00
C ASP A 74 -16.73 8.29 -25.51
N VAL A 75 -16.80 9.50 -26.03
CA VAL A 75 -16.04 10.65 -25.49
C VAL A 75 -16.51 11.00 -24.07
N LYS A 76 -17.81 10.91 -23.77
CA LYS A 76 -18.33 11.06 -22.39
C LYS A 76 -17.80 9.97 -21.47
N LYS A 77 -17.74 8.71 -21.93
CA LYS A 77 -17.10 7.62 -21.16
C LYS A 77 -15.63 7.94 -20.88
N ALA A 78 -14.89 8.42 -21.89
CA ALA A 78 -13.49 8.82 -21.73
C ALA A 78 -13.35 9.94 -20.69
N ASN A 79 -14.18 10.96 -20.74
CA ASN A 79 -14.17 12.05 -19.77
C ASN A 79 -14.45 11.56 -18.35
N ASN A 80 -15.47 10.70 -18.18
CA ASN A 80 -15.81 10.12 -16.89
C ASN A 80 -14.65 9.26 -16.32
N LEU A 81 -13.96 8.53 -17.20
CA LEU A 81 -12.79 7.75 -16.84
C LEU A 81 -11.63 8.64 -16.36
N VAL A 82 -11.34 9.71 -17.10
CA VAL A 82 -10.30 10.68 -16.72
C VAL A 82 -10.63 11.34 -15.38
N GLU A 83 -11.85 11.82 -15.19
CA GLU A 83 -12.28 12.46 -13.93
C GLU A 83 -12.28 11.46 -12.76
N LYS A 84 -12.64 10.19 -13.01
CA LYS A 84 -12.58 9.11 -12.01
C LYS A 84 -11.18 8.93 -11.43
N TYR A 85 -10.13 9.02 -12.25
CA TYR A 85 -8.75 8.73 -11.83
C TYR A 85 -7.90 9.96 -11.54
N LYS A 86 -8.25 11.14 -12.07
CA LYS A 86 -7.50 12.39 -11.88
C LYS A 86 -7.28 12.78 -10.41
N SER A 87 -8.27 12.50 -9.56
CA SER A 87 -8.27 12.89 -8.15
C SER A 87 -7.95 11.74 -7.17
N ARG A 88 -7.62 10.55 -7.68
CA ARG A 88 -7.34 9.40 -6.83
C ARG A 88 -5.93 9.42 -6.26
N ALA A 89 -5.76 8.83 -5.08
CA ALA A 89 -4.49 8.77 -4.41
C ALA A 89 -3.48 7.85 -5.14
N PRO A 90 -2.19 8.20 -5.17
CA PRO A 90 -1.16 7.46 -5.90
C PRO A 90 -1.07 5.96 -5.57
N PHE A 91 -1.22 5.57 -4.29
CA PHE A 91 -1.20 4.16 -3.89
C PHE A 91 -2.36 3.38 -4.50
N TYR A 92 -3.57 3.95 -4.48
CA TYR A 92 -4.74 3.33 -5.09
C TYR A 92 -4.54 3.13 -6.60
N LEU A 93 -3.99 4.15 -7.27
CA LEU A 93 -3.73 4.10 -8.71
C LEU A 93 -2.71 3.00 -9.07
N LEU A 94 -1.64 2.85 -8.29
CA LEU A 94 -0.66 1.78 -8.48
C LEU A 94 -1.31 0.40 -8.35
N VAL A 95 -2.06 0.17 -7.27
CA VAL A 95 -2.71 -1.12 -7.02
C VAL A 95 -3.71 -1.48 -8.12
N LYS A 96 -4.35 -0.48 -8.74
CA LYS A 96 -5.32 -0.61 -9.83
C LYS A 96 -4.73 -0.44 -11.23
N CYS A 97 -3.43 -0.28 -11.39
CA CYS A 97 -2.80 0.06 -12.68
C CYS A 97 -3.24 -0.84 -13.84
N ARG A 98 -3.30 -2.16 -13.66
CA ARG A 98 -3.79 -3.10 -14.69
C ARG A 98 -5.23 -2.83 -15.12
N HIS A 99 -6.10 -2.55 -14.16
CA HIS A 99 -7.50 -2.26 -14.43
C HIS A 99 -7.66 -0.93 -15.15
N ILE A 100 -6.92 0.09 -14.72
CA ILE A 100 -6.92 1.43 -15.33
C ILE A 100 -6.47 1.34 -16.79
N VAL A 101 -5.35 0.67 -17.05
CA VAL A 101 -4.81 0.48 -18.40
C VAL A 101 -5.84 -0.21 -19.30
N LYS A 102 -6.50 -1.25 -18.79
CA LYS A 102 -7.55 -1.97 -19.54
C LYS A 102 -8.74 -1.06 -19.85
N GLU A 103 -9.25 -0.31 -18.87
CA GLU A 103 -10.36 0.65 -19.10
C GLU A 103 -10.00 1.73 -20.11
N VAL A 104 -8.77 2.30 -20.06
CA VAL A 104 -8.29 3.29 -21.03
C VAL A 104 -8.21 2.69 -22.43
N GLN A 105 -7.69 1.47 -22.55
CA GLN A 105 -7.60 0.74 -23.81
C GLN A 105 -8.98 0.47 -24.43
N GLU A 106 -9.93 0.00 -23.63
CA GLU A 106 -11.31 -0.28 -24.06
C GLU A 106 -11.99 0.99 -24.58
N VAL A 107 -11.92 2.09 -23.84
CA VAL A 107 -12.52 3.38 -24.23
C VAL A 107 -11.85 3.91 -25.51
N THR A 108 -10.53 3.81 -25.64
CA THR A 108 -9.81 4.23 -26.86
C THR A 108 -10.27 3.44 -28.09
N ARG A 109 -10.42 2.12 -27.95
CA ARG A 109 -10.95 1.26 -29.02
C ARG A 109 -12.39 1.56 -29.40
N ASP A 110 -13.24 1.86 -28.41
CA ASP A 110 -14.64 2.22 -28.65
C ASP A 110 -14.74 3.53 -29.43
N ILE A 111 -13.97 4.54 -29.06
CA ILE A 111 -13.86 5.81 -29.80
C ILE A 111 -13.43 5.53 -31.25
N GLY A 112 -12.43 4.67 -31.48
CA GLY A 112 -12.00 4.27 -32.82
C GLY A 112 -13.11 3.61 -33.64
N LYS A 113 -13.96 2.75 -33.02
CA LYS A 113 -15.12 2.13 -33.69
C LYS A 113 -16.18 3.17 -34.08
N SER A 114 -16.49 4.09 -33.17
CA SER A 114 -17.46 5.16 -33.44
C SER A 114 -16.96 6.12 -34.52
N LEU A 115 -15.67 6.39 -34.57
CA LEU A 115 -15.05 7.18 -35.65
C LEU A 115 -15.14 6.45 -37.01
N ALA A 116 -14.95 5.15 -37.04
CA ALA A 116 -15.15 4.32 -38.24
C ALA A 116 -16.60 4.34 -38.73
N ALA A 117 -17.56 4.21 -37.83
CA ALA A 117 -18.97 4.29 -38.17
C ALA A 117 -19.34 5.65 -38.76
N LEU A 118 -18.74 6.74 -38.24
CA LEU A 118 -18.92 8.08 -38.80
C LEU A 118 -18.32 8.21 -40.20
N SER A 119 -17.14 7.61 -40.43
CA SER A 119 -16.49 7.58 -41.77
C SER A 119 -17.37 6.84 -42.78
N LEU A 120 -17.91 5.68 -42.43
CA LEU A 120 -18.79 4.90 -43.30
C LEU A 120 -20.12 5.63 -43.65
N ALA A 121 -20.66 6.40 -42.70
CA ALA A 121 -21.89 7.16 -42.90
C ALA A 121 -21.71 8.38 -43.82
N ASN A 122 -20.47 8.81 -44.13
CA ASN A 122 -20.16 10.06 -44.79
C ASN A 122 -19.05 9.91 -45.85
N THR A 123 -19.04 8.83 -46.61
CA THR A 123 -17.97 8.51 -47.59
C THR A 123 -17.70 9.60 -48.64
N GLU A 124 -18.74 10.33 -49.04
CA GLU A 124 -18.58 11.40 -50.05
C GLU A 124 -17.83 12.63 -49.49
N VAL A 125 -18.13 13.03 -48.27
CA VAL A 125 -17.54 14.19 -47.59
C VAL A 125 -16.13 13.88 -47.09
N LEU A 126 -15.91 12.66 -46.63
CA LEU A 126 -14.65 12.24 -46.00
C LEU A 126 -13.59 11.78 -47.03
N SER A 127 -13.85 11.79 -48.36
CA SER A 127 -12.89 11.34 -49.37
C SER A 127 -11.51 12.01 -49.28
N ARG A 128 -11.44 13.26 -48.79
CA ARG A 128 -10.18 14.03 -48.63
C ARG A 128 -9.42 13.66 -47.33
N ILE A 129 -10.10 13.20 -46.29
CA ILE A 129 -9.51 12.87 -45.00
C ILE A 129 -9.65 11.38 -44.65
N SER A 130 -10.20 10.57 -45.58
CA SER A 130 -10.42 9.13 -45.39
C SER A 130 -9.14 8.43 -44.91
N ASP A 131 -8.01 8.68 -45.54
CA ASP A 131 -6.73 8.09 -45.16
C ASP A 131 -6.28 8.48 -43.75
N GLN A 132 -6.63 9.70 -43.31
CA GLN A 132 -6.34 10.15 -41.93
C GLN A 132 -7.24 9.47 -40.92
N VAL A 133 -8.53 9.36 -41.22
CA VAL A 133 -9.50 8.67 -40.37
C VAL A 133 -9.16 7.18 -40.24
N ASP A 134 -8.85 6.53 -41.38
CA ASP A 134 -8.49 5.12 -41.42
C ASP A 134 -7.19 4.83 -40.64
N ARG A 135 -6.19 5.71 -40.75
CA ARG A 135 -4.96 5.60 -39.92
C ARG A 135 -5.25 5.75 -38.44
N LEU A 136 -5.98 6.80 -38.07
CA LEU A 136 -6.31 7.09 -36.68
C LEU A 136 -7.14 5.94 -36.07
N GLN A 137 -8.13 5.44 -36.80
CA GLN A 137 -8.91 4.27 -36.39
C GLN A 137 -8.00 3.04 -36.19
N ASN A 138 -7.13 2.73 -37.17
CA ASN A 138 -6.23 1.59 -37.08
C ASN A 138 -5.23 1.74 -35.92
N GLU A 139 -4.71 2.94 -35.67
CA GLU A 139 -3.88 3.23 -34.50
C GLU A 139 -4.65 2.96 -33.21
N MET A 140 -5.86 3.49 -33.04
CA MET A 140 -6.70 3.28 -31.85
C MET A 140 -7.09 1.82 -31.63
N GLN A 141 -7.31 1.04 -32.71
CA GLN A 141 -7.64 -0.38 -32.58
C GLN A 141 -6.43 -1.23 -32.19
N ARG A 142 -5.23 -0.87 -32.65
CA ARG A 142 -3.99 -1.60 -32.43
C ARG A 142 -3.20 -1.14 -31.21
N VAL A 143 -3.60 -0.01 -30.61
CA VAL A 143 -2.91 0.52 -29.43
C VAL A 143 -2.89 -0.52 -28.33
N GLU A 144 -1.68 -0.89 -27.92
CA GLU A 144 -1.42 -1.65 -26.73
C GLU A 144 -0.88 -0.71 -25.66
N PHE A 145 -1.55 -0.67 -24.55
CA PHE A 145 -1.13 0.12 -23.40
C PHE A 145 -0.37 -0.81 -22.45
N GLU A 146 0.86 -0.48 -22.16
CA GLU A 146 1.69 -1.25 -21.26
C GLU A 146 1.82 -0.54 -19.91
N THR A 147 1.55 -1.27 -18.84
CA THR A 147 1.93 -0.85 -17.50
C THR A 147 3.42 -1.06 -17.31
N SER A 148 4.10 -0.17 -16.61
CA SER A 148 5.51 -0.33 -16.29
C SER A 148 5.78 -1.70 -15.63
N HIS A 149 6.79 -2.42 -16.12
CA HIS A 149 7.16 -3.75 -15.63
C HIS A 149 7.47 -3.73 -14.11
N SER A 150 8.09 -2.67 -13.62
CA SER A 150 8.38 -2.48 -12.19
C SER A 150 7.10 -2.35 -11.36
N GLN A 151 6.09 -1.61 -11.85
CA GLN A 151 4.80 -1.48 -11.17
C GLN A 151 4.05 -2.80 -11.14
N LEU A 152 4.08 -3.56 -12.23
CA LEU A 152 3.46 -4.88 -12.29
C LEU A 152 4.09 -5.86 -11.30
N GLN A 153 5.42 -5.84 -11.15
CA GLN A 153 6.12 -6.68 -10.17
C GLN A 153 5.68 -6.38 -8.74
N ILE A 154 5.52 -5.09 -8.38
CA ILE A 154 5.05 -4.68 -7.06
C ILE A 154 3.62 -5.18 -6.81
N VAL A 155 2.72 -4.99 -7.78
CA VAL A 155 1.33 -5.44 -7.68
C VAL A 155 1.24 -6.97 -7.61
N ASP A 156 2.08 -7.70 -8.35
CA ASP A 156 2.14 -9.15 -8.28
C ASP A 156 2.65 -9.64 -6.93
N LYS A 157 3.71 -9.03 -6.40
CA LYS A 157 4.23 -9.31 -5.06
C LYS A 157 3.18 -9.05 -3.98
N LEU A 158 2.45 -7.92 -4.07
CA LEU A 158 1.34 -7.59 -3.18
C LEU A 158 0.23 -8.66 -3.24
N ASN A 159 -0.24 -8.98 -4.45
CA ASN A 159 -1.31 -9.95 -4.65
C ASN A 159 -0.89 -11.36 -4.20
N GLN A 160 0.37 -11.74 -4.41
CA GLN A 160 0.91 -13.01 -3.92
C GLN A 160 0.94 -13.03 -2.38
N GLY A 161 1.43 -11.95 -1.76
CA GLY A 161 1.45 -11.83 -0.30
C GLY A 161 0.05 -11.90 0.32
N LEU A 162 -0.94 -11.24 -0.30
CA LEU A 162 -2.34 -11.31 0.16
C LEU A 162 -2.92 -12.73 0.02
N ARG A 163 -2.63 -13.44 -1.07
CA ARG A 163 -3.04 -14.84 -1.27
C ARG A 163 -2.39 -15.78 -0.25
N ASP A 164 -1.11 -15.58 0.01
CA ASP A 164 -0.35 -16.36 0.97
C ASP A 164 -0.63 -15.94 2.42
N GLN A 165 -1.50 -14.96 2.62
CA GLN A 165 -1.84 -14.37 3.93
C GLN A 165 -0.59 -13.90 4.71
N LYS A 166 0.40 -13.38 4.01
CA LYS A 166 1.57 -12.73 4.60
C LYS A 166 1.16 -11.36 5.12
N LEU A 167 0.68 -11.33 6.36
CA LEU A 167 0.24 -10.12 7.03
C LEU A 167 1.18 -9.72 8.18
N ASP A 168 2.43 -10.22 8.15
CA ASP A 168 3.44 -9.83 9.11
C ASP A 168 3.95 -8.40 8.86
N GLN A 169 4.50 -7.81 9.91
CA GLN A 169 4.96 -6.42 9.90
C GLN A 169 6.13 -6.20 8.95
N GLY A 170 7.05 -7.18 8.81
CA GLY A 170 8.19 -7.07 7.89
C GLY A 170 7.70 -6.93 6.46
N PHE A 171 6.83 -7.82 6.02
CA PHE A 171 6.23 -7.76 4.68
C PHE A 171 5.43 -6.47 4.46
N ALA A 172 4.70 -6.00 5.50
CA ALA A 172 3.97 -4.73 5.42
C ALA A 172 4.90 -3.52 5.22
N ASN A 173 6.04 -3.48 5.93
CA ASN A 173 7.05 -2.44 5.76
C ASN A 173 7.65 -2.46 4.36
N ASP A 174 8.08 -3.63 3.87
CA ASP A 174 8.67 -3.81 2.53
C ASP A 174 7.68 -3.35 1.45
N MET A 175 6.42 -3.81 1.52
CA MET A 175 5.41 -3.45 0.54
C MET A 175 5.07 -1.96 0.56
N LEU A 176 4.99 -1.36 1.75
CA LEU A 176 4.71 0.08 1.88
C LEU A 176 5.86 0.91 1.28
N GLU A 177 7.13 0.53 1.53
CA GLU A 177 8.30 1.21 1.00
C GLU A 177 8.39 1.07 -0.53
N GLU A 178 8.17 -0.12 -1.08
CA GLU A 178 8.16 -0.37 -2.52
C GLU A 178 7.05 0.42 -3.22
N ILE A 179 5.83 0.40 -2.69
CA ILE A 179 4.69 1.17 -3.24
C ILE A 179 4.99 2.66 -3.18
N ALA A 180 5.42 3.18 -2.03
CA ALA A 180 5.73 4.59 -1.84
C ALA A 180 6.83 5.08 -2.79
N THR A 181 7.89 4.29 -2.95
CA THR A 181 8.99 4.57 -3.88
C THR A 181 8.51 4.61 -5.34
N ALA A 182 7.70 3.63 -5.74
CA ALA A 182 7.20 3.54 -7.11
C ALA A 182 6.31 4.71 -7.52
N VAL A 183 5.57 5.29 -6.58
CA VAL A 183 4.67 6.42 -6.85
C VAL A 183 5.25 7.78 -6.42
N GLY A 184 6.46 7.80 -5.84
CA GLY A 184 7.12 9.02 -5.41
C GLY A 184 6.50 9.69 -4.18
N VAL A 185 5.83 8.93 -3.32
CA VAL A 185 5.25 9.41 -2.06
C VAL A 185 6.28 9.20 -0.94
N PRO A 186 6.59 10.23 -0.13
CA PRO A 186 7.48 10.06 1.02
C PRO A 186 6.90 9.08 2.05
N VAL A 187 7.77 8.21 2.60
CA VAL A 187 7.39 7.28 3.69
C VAL A 187 7.36 8.05 5.01
N GLU A 188 6.44 8.99 5.11
CA GLU A 188 6.17 9.79 6.31
C GLU A 188 4.79 9.44 6.86
N PRO A 189 4.61 9.35 8.20
CA PRO A 189 3.32 8.97 8.81
C PRO A 189 2.13 9.81 8.33
N SER A 190 2.33 11.11 8.13
CA SER A 190 1.29 12.03 7.66
C SER A 190 0.84 11.74 6.23
N GLN A 191 1.76 11.36 5.34
CA GLN A 191 1.44 11.02 3.95
C GLN A 191 0.83 9.63 3.85
N ILE A 192 1.40 8.66 4.57
CA ILE A 192 0.87 7.29 4.62
C ILE A 192 -0.55 7.27 5.20
N SER A 193 -0.82 8.07 6.24
CA SER A 193 -2.17 8.22 6.79
C SER A 193 -3.18 8.74 5.76
N LYS A 194 -2.79 9.70 4.90
CA LYS A 194 -3.64 10.20 3.81
C LYS A 194 -3.91 9.13 2.76
N GLU A 195 -2.89 8.36 2.38
CA GLU A 195 -3.04 7.25 1.43
C GLU A 195 -4.00 6.18 1.97
N LEU A 196 -3.84 5.78 3.24
CA LEU A 196 -4.74 4.82 3.90
C LEU A 196 -6.17 5.38 4.06
N ALA A 197 -6.33 6.67 4.37
CA ALA A 197 -7.64 7.30 4.41
C ALA A 197 -8.31 7.29 3.02
N SER A 198 -7.54 7.43 1.95
CA SER A 198 -8.04 7.27 0.58
C SER A 198 -8.54 5.86 0.32
N PHE A 199 -7.78 4.81 0.67
CA PHE A 199 -8.25 3.42 0.54
C PHE A 199 -9.54 3.15 1.32
N ARG A 200 -9.69 3.71 2.52
CA ARG A 200 -10.92 3.58 3.31
C ARG A 200 -12.11 4.22 2.59
N ARG A 201 -11.94 5.41 2.03
CA ARG A 201 -12.98 6.08 1.23
C ARG A 201 -13.35 5.26 -0.01
N GLU A 202 -12.37 4.72 -0.74
CA GLU A 202 -12.61 3.86 -1.89
C GLU A 202 -13.40 2.60 -1.51
N LYS A 203 -13.06 2.00 -0.35
CA LYS A 203 -13.81 0.85 0.20
C LYS A 203 -15.27 1.21 0.48
N GLU A 204 -15.54 2.37 1.07
CA GLU A 204 -16.89 2.86 1.32
C GLU A 204 -17.66 3.10 0.00
N GLU A 205 -17.03 3.72 -0.99
CA GLU A 205 -17.62 3.92 -2.32
C GLU A 205 -17.93 2.59 -3.00
N ALA A 206 -17.03 1.60 -2.94
CA ALA A 206 -17.24 0.26 -3.46
C ALA A 206 -18.39 -0.48 -2.74
N ALA A 207 -18.49 -0.30 -1.42
CA ALA A 207 -19.60 -0.85 -0.64
C ALA A 207 -20.96 -0.25 -1.06
N ASN A 208 -21.02 1.06 -1.30
CA ASN A 208 -22.21 1.75 -1.79
C ASN A 208 -22.61 1.25 -3.18
N ARG A 209 -21.65 0.90 -4.05
CA ARG A 209 -21.90 0.28 -5.36
C ARG A 209 -22.19 -1.22 -5.29
N LYS A 210 -22.16 -1.82 -4.08
CA LYS A 210 -22.34 -3.26 -3.84
C LYS A 210 -21.28 -4.16 -4.50
N GLU A 211 -20.09 -3.66 -4.71
CA GLU A 211 -18.94 -4.35 -5.31
C GLU A 211 -18.18 -5.17 -4.24
N ARG A 212 -18.75 -6.30 -3.81
CA ARG A 212 -18.23 -7.09 -2.68
C ARG A 212 -16.78 -7.53 -2.83
N ALA A 213 -16.39 -7.95 -4.03
CA ALA A 213 -15.01 -8.40 -4.30
C ALA A 213 -14.00 -7.24 -4.11
N GLU A 214 -14.37 -6.04 -4.55
CA GLU A 214 -13.56 -4.83 -4.39
C GLU A 214 -13.44 -4.44 -2.93
N VAL A 215 -14.53 -4.48 -2.17
CA VAL A 215 -14.53 -4.18 -0.73
C VAL A 215 -13.56 -5.10 0.01
N LEU A 216 -13.63 -6.42 -0.24
CA LEU A 216 -12.73 -7.40 0.40
C LEU A 216 -11.27 -7.18 0.02
N PHE A 217 -10.99 -6.88 -1.24
CA PHE A 217 -9.65 -6.62 -1.72
C PHE A 217 -9.05 -5.37 -1.06
N LEU A 218 -9.80 -4.27 -1.04
CA LEU A 218 -9.36 -3.03 -0.38
C LEU A 218 -9.19 -3.20 1.14
N GLU A 219 -10.04 -4.00 1.78
CA GLU A 219 -9.93 -4.32 3.20
C GLU A 219 -8.64 -5.06 3.52
N GLN A 220 -8.26 -6.06 2.72
CA GLN A 220 -6.99 -6.78 2.88
C GLN A 220 -5.77 -5.87 2.71
N ILE A 221 -5.81 -4.94 1.74
CA ILE A 221 -4.73 -3.97 1.54
C ILE A 221 -4.63 -3.01 2.74
N ILE A 222 -5.76 -2.48 3.21
CA ILE A 222 -5.80 -1.60 4.38
C ILE A 222 -5.25 -2.33 5.60
N GLU A 223 -5.65 -3.57 5.81
CA GLU A 223 -5.16 -4.39 6.92
C GLU A 223 -3.65 -4.58 6.84
N LEU A 224 -3.13 -4.99 5.68
CA LEU A 224 -1.69 -5.19 5.48
C LEU A 224 -0.91 -3.89 5.72
N LEU A 225 -1.22 -2.83 4.98
CA LEU A 225 -0.44 -1.59 5.03
C LEU A 225 -0.57 -0.86 6.37
N SER A 226 -1.68 -1.04 7.10
CA SER A 226 -1.83 -0.47 8.46
C SER A 226 -0.89 -1.11 9.49
N ARG A 227 -0.34 -2.28 9.21
CA ARG A 227 0.65 -2.95 10.07
C ARG A 227 2.06 -2.37 9.92
N ALA A 228 2.33 -1.64 8.85
CA ALA A 228 3.62 -1.01 8.64
C ALA A 228 3.89 0.09 9.69
N ASP A 229 5.15 0.23 10.10
CA ASP A 229 5.56 1.20 11.13
C ASP A 229 5.19 2.65 10.79
N ALA A 230 5.37 3.04 9.54
CA ALA A 230 5.06 4.38 9.09
C ALA A 230 3.54 4.69 9.04
N ALA A 231 2.69 3.64 9.05
CA ALA A 231 1.24 3.79 9.05
C ALA A 231 0.64 3.98 10.44
N ARG A 232 1.39 3.64 11.50
CA ARG A 232 0.92 3.71 12.89
C ARG A 232 0.96 5.14 13.41
N ASP A 233 -0.12 5.58 14.02
CA ASP A 233 -0.14 6.86 14.73
C ASP A 233 0.62 6.74 16.06
N TYR A 234 1.40 7.78 16.37
CA TYR A 234 2.19 7.80 17.61
C TYR A 234 1.34 7.73 18.87
N GLU A 235 0.25 8.45 18.92
CA GLU A 235 -0.62 8.45 20.12
C GLU A 235 -1.29 7.08 20.31
N GLU A 236 -1.59 6.38 19.23
CA GLU A 236 -2.09 5.01 19.27
C GLU A 236 -1.03 4.03 19.81
N VAL A 237 0.21 4.11 19.30
CA VAL A 237 1.35 3.31 19.78
C VAL A 237 1.62 3.57 21.26
N LYS A 238 1.58 4.84 21.67
CA LYS A 238 1.75 5.23 23.07
C LYS A 238 0.62 4.70 23.95
N LYS A 239 -0.62 4.79 23.48
CA LYS A 239 -1.79 4.24 24.19
C LYS A 239 -1.67 2.73 24.34
N GLN A 240 -1.27 2.02 23.30
CA GLN A 240 -1.04 0.57 23.33
C GLN A 240 0.04 0.21 24.34
N TYR A 241 1.20 0.90 24.32
CA TYR A 241 2.26 0.69 25.32
C TYR A 241 1.75 0.88 26.75
N LEU A 242 1.03 1.97 27.02
CA LEU A 242 0.51 2.26 28.35
C LEU A 242 -0.51 1.22 28.82
N GLN A 243 -1.37 0.73 27.94
CA GLN A 243 -2.30 -0.36 28.25
C GLN A 243 -1.56 -1.65 28.61
N ARG A 244 -0.54 -2.05 27.85
CA ARG A 244 0.29 -3.21 28.17
C ARG A 244 1.07 -3.01 29.46
N PHE A 245 1.58 -1.79 29.68
CA PHE A 245 2.32 -1.43 30.89
C PHE A 245 1.45 -1.56 32.15
N GLN A 246 0.20 -1.12 32.12
CA GLN A 246 -0.75 -1.31 33.24
C GLN A 246 -0.97 -2.79 33.58
N VAL A 247 -0.97 -3.67 32.59
CA VAL A 247 -1.09 -5.12 32.85
C VAL A 247 0.15 -5.64 33.56
N ILE A 248 1.35 -5.22 33.12
CA ILE A 248 2.60 -5.71 33.72
C ILE A 248 2.90 -5.11 35.10
N GLU A 249 2.27 -4.03 35.53
CA GLU A 249 2.39 -3.50 36.90
C GLU A 249 1.97 -4.51 37.95
N ARG A 250 1.17 -5.50 37.58
CA ARG A 250 0.75 -6.59 38.51
C ARG A 250 1.80 -7.69 38.68
N TYR A 251 2.83 -7.70 37.84
CA TYR A 251 3.92 -8.67 37.91
C TYR A 251 5.06 -8.13 38.78
N ASP A 252 5.74 -9.04 39.48
CA ASP A 252 6.91 -8.68 40.30
C ASP A 252 7.94 -7.89 39.48
N GLU A 253 8.55 -6.88 40.08
CA GLU A 253 9.56 -6.06 39.43
C GLU A 253 10.77 -6.87 38.94
N ARG A 254 11.00 -8.04 39.52
CA ARG A 254 12.09 -8.97 39.18
C ARG A 254 11.73 -9.94 38.04
N GLU A 255 10.46 -10.02 37.68
CA GLU A 255 10.06 -10.89 36.56
C GLU A 255 10.45 -10.27 35.22
N GLU A 256 11.29 -10.99 34.48
CA GLU A 256 11.77 -10.59 33.15
C GLU A 256 10.97 -11.25 32.01
N ASN A 257 10.15 -12.26 32.30
CA ASN A 257 9.50 -13.06 31.28
C ASN A 257 8.21 -13.73 31.74
N ILE A 258 7.14 -13.61 30.96
CA ILE A 258 5.88 -14.35 31.12
C ILE A 258 6.00 -15.64 30.31
N ARG A 259 5.76 -16.79 30.95
CA ARG A 259 5.80 -18.09 30.27
C ARG A 259 4.67 -18.17 29.24
N PRO A 260 4.96 -18.62 28.01
CA PRO A 260 3.93 -18.84 26.99
C PRO A 260 3.01 -20.01 27.37
N LEU A 261 1.77 -19.96 26.89
CA LEU A 261 0.86 -21.09 27.02
C LEU A 261 1.31 -22.24 26.11
N ASN A 262 1.05 -23.48 26.53
CA ASN A 262 1.38 -24.66 25.70
C ASN A 262 0.68 -24.63 24.33
N SER A 263 -0.50 -24.01 24.23
CA SER A 263 -1.25 -23.85 22.99
C SER A 263 -0.58 -22.88 21.99
N PHE A 264 0.43 -22.13 22.41
CA PHE A 264 1.18 -21.22 21.52
C PHE A 264 2.27 -21.93 20.73
N TYR A 265 2.59 -23.16 21.08
CA TYR A 265 3.61 -23.95 20.40
C TYR A 265 3.00 -24.81 19.30
N CYS A 266 3.66 -24.82 18.14
CA CYS A 266 3.29 -25.69 17.03
C CYS A 266 3.60 -27.15 17.37
N ARG A 267 2.68 -28.08 17.06
CA ARG A 267 2.86 -29.51 17.30
C ARG A 267 3.90 -30.19 16.37
N ILE A 268 4.20 -29.55 15.24
CA ILE A 268 5.18 -30.09 14.26
C ILE A 268 6.57 -29.54 14.52
N SER A 269 6.71 -28.22 14.68
CA SER A 269 8.01 -27.56 14.80
C SER A 269 8.45 -27.34 16.25
N GLU A 270 7.57 -27.54 17.22
CA GLU A 270 7.79 -27.31 18.66
C GLU A 270 8.22 -25.87 18.98
N THR A 271 8.01 -24.94 18.06
CA THR A 271 8.33 -23.52 18.19
C THR A 271 7.06 -22.69 18.42
N LEU A 272 7.21 -21.49 18.98
CA LEU A 272 6.12 -20.53 19.10
C LEU A 272 5.59 -20.14 17.72
N MET A 273 4.28 -20.29 17.53
CA MET A 273 3.62 -19.98 16.26
C MET A 273 3.66 -18.49 15.95
N VAL A 274 3.81 -18.20 14.67
CA VAL A 274 3.72 -16.85 14.09
C VAL A 274 2.45 -16.72 13.25
N ASP A 275 2.15 -17.75 12.49
CA ASP A 275 0.96 -17.84 11.65
C ASP A 275 0.17 -19.12 11.93
N PRO A 276 -0.56 -19.18 13.06
CA PRO A 276 -1.33 -20.35 13.44
C PRO A 276 -2.51 -20.59 12.50
N VAL A 277 -2.63 -21.83 12.01
CA VAL A 277 -3.74 -22.29 11.17
C VAL A 277 -4.38 -23.54 11.77
N SER A 278 -5.70 -23.60 11.70
CA SER A 278 -6.48 -24.77 12.16
C SER A 278 -6.81 -25.69 10.99
N LEU A 279 -6.69 -26.98 11.25
CA LEU A 279 -7.09 -28.09 10.38
C LEU A 279 -8.60 -28.36 10.54
N CYS A 280 -9.17 -29.21 9.67
CA CYS A 280 -10.56 -29.69 9.79
C CYS A 280 -10.83 -30.44 11.08
N THR A 281 -9.83 -31.09 11.66
CA THR A 281 -9.85 -31.79 12.96
C THR A 281 -9.85 -30.88 14.18
N GLY A 282 -9.57 -29.56 13.99
CA GLY A 282 -9.43 -28.59 15.07
C GLY A 282 -7.99 -28.38 15.56
N THR A 283 -7.06 -29.27 15.22
CA THR A 283 -5.63 -29.10 15.54
C THR A 283 -5.07 -27.83 14.91
N THR A 284 -4.28 -27.08 15.69
CA THR A 284 -3.67 -25.83 15.21
C THR A 284 -2.15 -25.99 15.12
N CYS A 285 -1.60 -25.61 13.97
CA CYS A 285 -0.17 -25.69 13.66
C CYS A 285 0.34 -24.38 13.03
N GLU A 286 1.65 -24.20 13.00
CA GLU A 286 2.31 -23.18 12.20
C GLU A 286 2.07 -23.46 10.70
N ARG A 287 1.62 -22.46 9.94
CA ARG A 287 1.28 -22.58 8.51
C ARG A 287 2.42 -23.20 7.69
N ALA A 288 3.65 -22.72 7.87
CA ALA A 288 4.81 -23.23 7.12
C ALA A 288 5.08 -24.70 7.44
N ALA A 289 4.94 -25.11 8.71
CA ALA A 289 5.18 -26.46 9.15
C ALA A 289 4.13 -27.44 8.61
N ILE A 290 2.84 -27.09 8.66
CA ILE A 290 1.78 -27.95 8.14
C ILE A 290 1.77 -28.01 6.61
N LYS A 291 2.12 -26.92 5.92
CA LYS A 291 2.33 -26.98 4.46
C LYS A 291 3.42 -27.98 4.09
N ALA A 292 4.58 -27.90 4.73
CA ALA A 292 5.65 -28.87 4.51
C ALA A 292 5.25 -30.32 4.84
N TRP A 293 4.40 -30.51 5.88
CA TRP A 293 3.85 -31.82 6.22
C TRP A 293 2.98 -32.40 5.10
N LEU A 294 2.09 -31.58 4.54
CA LEU A 294 1.19 -31.96 3.44
C LEU A 294 1.95 -32.15 2.12
N ASP A 295 2.93 -31.31 1.82
CA ASP A 295 3.76 -31.39 0.62
C ASP A 295 4.61 -32.66 0.59
N ASN A 296 5.00 -33.18 1.77
CA ASN A 296 5.66 -34.48 1.92
C ASN A 296 4.68 -35.67 1.79
N GLY A 297 3.47 -35.46 1.32
CA GLY A 297 2.48 -36.50 1.07
C GLY A 297 1.76 -37.03 2.30
N LYS A 298 2.02 -36.48 3.48
CA LYS A 298 1.30 -36.85 4.70
C LYS A 298 -0.08 -36.19 4.72
N ARG A 299 -1.12 -36.99 4.84
CA ARG A 299 -2.52 -36.53 4.90
C ARG A 299 -3.19 -36.91 6.21
N THR A 300 -2.42 -36.86 7.29
CA THR A 300 -2.89 -37.13 8.65
C THR A 300 -2.66 -35.94 9.55
N ASP A 301 -3.53 -35.79 10.52
CA ASP A 301 -3.38 -34.78 11.58
C ASP A 301 -2.09 -35.08 12.37
N PRO A 302 -1.23 -34.05 12.55
CA PRO A 302 0.06 -34.24 13.26
C PRO A 302 -0.08 -34.59 14.75
N GLU A 303 -1.22 -34.28 15.38
CA GLU A 303 -1.46 -34.52 16.82
C GLU A 303 -2.25 -35.81 17.05
N THR A 304 -3.33 -36.03 16.28
CA THR A 304 -4.23 -37.17 16.48
C THR A 304 -3.91 -38.38 15.61
N GLY A 305 -3.21 -38.18 14.48
CA GLY A 305 -2.96 -39.22 13.47
C GLY A 305 -4.17 -39.51 12.57
N GLU A 306 -5.31 -38.86 12.77
CA GLU A 306 -6.50 -39.04 11.94
C GLU A 306 -6.27 -38.60 10.50
N VAL A 307 -6.90 -39.28 9.54
CA VAL A 307 -6.83 -38.88 8.13
C VAL A 307 -7.62 -37.59 7.92
N LEU A 308 -6.98 -36.60 7.29
CA LEU A 308 -7.60 -35.32 6.99
C LEU A 308 -8.56 -35.48 5.80
N GLU A 309 -9.85 -35.27 6.04
CA GLU A 309 -10.87 -35.23 4.97
C GLU A 309 -10.73 -33.98 4.10
N ASP A 310 -10.30 -32.86 4.69
CA ASP A 310 -10.02 -31.59 4.03
C ASP A 310 -8.64 -31.07 4.44
N THR A 311 -7.82 -30.71 3.46
CA THR A 311 -6.49 -30.15 3.65
C THR A 311 -6.48 -28.63 3.63
N SER A 312 -7.65 -27.99 3.61
CA SER A 312 -7.75 -26.54 3.67
C SER A 312 -7.24 -26.00 5.03
N LEU A 313 -6.45 -24.93 4.98
CA LEU A 313 -5.85 -24.32 6.16
C LEU A 313 -6.61 -23.03 6.50
N ARG A 314 -7.25 -23.01 7.66
CA ARG A 314 -8.01 -21.83 8.14
C ARG A 314 -7.15 -21.04 9.12
N SER A 315 -6.91 -19.73 8.87
CA SER A 315 -6.17 -18.88 9.80
C SER A 315 -6.86 -18.81 11.17
N ASN A 316 -6.12 -19.11 12.24
CA ASN A 316 -6.59 -18.96 13.61
C ASN A 316 -6.26 -17.57 14.14
N LEU A 317 -7.07 -16.58 13.73
CA LEU A 317 -6.85 -15.17 14.10
C LEU A 317 -6.91 -14.93 15.63
N PRO A 318 -7.85 -15.53 16.39
CA PRO A 318 -7.87 -15.34 17.85
C PRO A 318 -6.59 -15.83 18.52
N LEU A 319 -6.07 -16.99 18.14
CA LEU A 319 -4.84 -17.52 18.70
C LEU A 319 -3.62 -16.67 18.30
N ARG A 320 -3.56 -16.22 17.03
CA ARG A 320 -2.51 -15.29 16.59
C ARG A 320 -2.51 -14.02 17.45
N GLN A 321 -3.68 -13.41 17.65
CA GLN A 321 -3.81 -12.22 18.49
C GLN A 321 -3.35 -12.48 19.92
N SER A 322 -3.72 -13.60 20.51
CA SER A 322 -3.29 -13.97 21.87
C SER A 322 -1.76 -14.15 21.97
N ILE A 323 -1.13 -14.72 20.96
CA ILE A 323 0.34 -14.86 20.88
C ILE A 323 1.00 -13.48 20.75
N GLU A 324 0.45 -12.60 19.90
CA GLU A 324 0.95 -11.23 19.72
C GLU A 324 0.84 -10.44 21.03
N GLU A 325 -0.30 -10.49 21.72
CA GLU A 325 -0.49 -9.84 23.02
C GLU A 325 0.49 -10.36 24.09
N TRP A 326 0.71 -11.65 24.14
CA TRP A 326 1.71 -12.25 25.05
C TRP A 326 3.13 -11.74 24.72
N ARG A 327 3.52 -11.65 23.44
CA ARG A 327 4.81 -11.09 23.04
C ARG A 327 4.95 -9.64 23.47
N GLU A 328 3.93 -8.82 23.24
CA GLU A 328 3.88 -7.42 23.61
C GLU A 328 4.05 -7.22 25.13
N LEU A 329 3.39 -8.04 25.95
CA LEU A 329 3.58 -8.00 27.42
C LEU A 329 5.02 -8.32 27.81
N ASN A 330 5.65 -9.32 27.18
CA ASN A 330 7.06 -9.64 27.39
C ASN A 330 7.99 -8.51 26.98
N TYR A 331 7.71 -7.81 25.88
CA TYR A 331 8.47 -6.62 25.48
C TYR A 331 8.37 -5.52 26.55
N CYS A 332 7.19 -5.25 27.07
CA CYS A 332 7.01 -4.26 28.13
C CYS A 332 7.78 -4.65 29.40
N LEU A 333 7.78 -5.93 29.81
CA LEU A 333 8.56 -6.42 30.94
C LEU A 333 10.07 -6.20 30.73
N LYS A 334 10.60 -6.64 29.59
CA LYS A 334 12.01 -6.46 29.24
C LYS A 334 12.41 -4.96 29.20
N ILE A 335 11.53 -4.09 28.68
CA ILE A 335 11.74 -2.63 28.67
C ILE A 335 11.76 -2.09 30.12
N ARG A 336 10.85 -2.52 30.98
CA ARG A 336 10.84 -2.15 32.42
C ARG A 336 12.13 -2.57 33.12
N CYS A 337 12.56 -3.82 32.93
CA CYS A 337 13.79 -4.35 33.51
C CYS A 337 15.03 -3.62 32.97
N SER A 338 15.09 -3.37 31.66
CA SER A 338 16.19 -2.57 31.06
C SER A 338 16.26 -1.17 31.67
N LYS A 339 15.11 -0.53 31.92
CA LYS A 339 15.05 0.78 32.57
C LYS A 339 15.63 0.74 33.99
N ALA A 340 15.28 -0.27 34.78
CA ALA A 340 15.82 -0.45 36.13
C ALA A 340 17.35 -0.67 36.10
N LYS A 341 17.86 -1.52 35.19
CA LYS A 341 19.27 -1.77 34.98
C LYS A 341 20.04 -0.49 34.55
N LEU A 342 19.47 0.34 33.66
CA LEU A 342 20.05 1.62 33.27
C LEU A 342 20.18 2.60 34.45
N LEU A 343 19.21 2.61 35.35
CA LEU A 343 19.17 3.48 36.52
C LEU A 343 20.04 3.00 37.69
N SER A 344 20.56 1.78 37.66
CA SER A 344 21.39 1.19 38.73
C SER A 344 22.75 1.90 38.90
N GLY A 345 23.23 2.59 37.87
CA GLY A 345 24.55 3.24 37.86
C GLY A 345 25.75 2.28 37.78
N ILE A 346 25.51 0.97 37.59
CA ILE A 346 26.54 -0.06 37.46
C ILE A 346 26.84 -0.31 35.97
N ASP A 347 28.06 -0.09 35.52
CA ASP A 347 28.43 -0.20 34.10
C ASP A 347 28.04 -1.56 33.48
N SER A 348 28.26 -2.68 34.18
CA SER A 348 27.86 -4.00 33.66
C SER A 348 26.34 -4.15 33.48
N SER A 349 25.54 -3.62 34.39
CA SER A 349 24.08 -3.61 34.28
C SER A 349 23.60 -2.71 33.12
N VAL A 350 24.30 -1.57 32.93
CA VAL A 350 24.03 -0.67 31.81
C VAL A 350 24.33 -1.36 30.47
N GLU A 351 25.45 -2.06 30.36
CA GLU A 351 25.83 -2.80 29.15
C GLU A 351 24.84 -3.95 28.85
N GLU A 352 24.36 -4.65 29.86
CA GLU A 352 23.35 -5.69 29.74
C GLU A 352 22.02 -5.10 29.24
N ALA A 353 21.57 -3.99 29.82
CA ALA A 353 20.36 -3.30 29.40
C ALA A 353 20.44 -2.82 27.94
N LEU A 354 21.57 -2.27 27.52
CA LEU A 354 21.79 -1.85 26.13
C LEU A 354 21.75 -3.04 25.17
N SER A 355 22.32 -4.20 25.54
CA SER A 355 22.21 -5.43 24.73
C SER A 355 20.77 -5.88 24.62
N GLN A 356 20.03 -5.92 25.73
CA GLN A 356 18.62 -6.31 25.75
C GLN A 356 17.76 -5.37 24.90
N MET A 357 18.05 -4.05 24.91
CA MET A 357 17.37 -3.10 24.02
C MET A 357 17.66 -3.38 22.55
N GLN A 358 18.90 -3.69 22.18
CA GLN A 358 19.28 -4.02 20.80
C GLN A 358 18.56 -5.30 20.33
N ASP A 359 18.46 -6.31 21.17
CA ASP A 359 17.77 -7.55 20.84
C ASP A 359 16.27 -7.34 20.69
N LEU A 360 15.65 -6.55 21.60
CA LEU A 360 14.25 -6.16 21.47
C LEU A 360 13.95 -5.45 20.13
N MET A 361 14.84 -4.54 19.70
CA MET A 361 14.68 -3.83 18.42
C MET A 361 14.82 -4.72 17.19
N LYS A 362 15.58 -5.84 17.30
CA LYS A 362 15.67 -6.86 16.27
C LYS A 362 14.43 -7.76 16.24
N GLU A 363 13.86 -8.08 17.43
CA GLU A 363 12.67 -8.91 17.54
C GLU A 363 11.43 -8.23 16.93
N SER A 364 11.26 -6.92 17.13
CA SER A 364 10.16 -6.15 16.57
C SER A 364 10.46 -4.66 16.51
N SER A 365 10.10 -4.01 15.41
CA SER A 365 10.27 -2.58 15.21
C SER A 365 9.42 -1.71 16.14
N ILE A 366 8.28 -2.20 16.64
CA ILE A 366 7.47 -1.49 17.64
C ILE A 366 8.26 -1.21 18.92
N ASN A 367 9.26 -2.03 19.24
CA ASN A 367 10.11 -1.84 20.39
C ASN A 367 10.95 -0.57 20.30
N LYS A 368 11.26 -0.07 19.08
CA LYS A 368 11.92 1.23 18.90
C LYS A 368 11.03 2.38 19.43
N ASP A 369 9.73 2.33 19.14
CA ASP A 369 8.78 3.29 19.69
C ASP A 369 8.62 3.13 21.20
N TRP A 370 8.44 1.90 21.68
CA TRP A 370 8.17 1.62 23.10
C TRP A 370 9.36 1.95 23.99
N ILE A 371 10.58 1.71 23.54
CA ILE A 371 11.83 2.17 24.20
C ILE A 371 11.82 3.69 24.34
N SER A 372 11.41 4.40 23.29
CA SER A 372 11.31 5.86 23.31
C SER A 372 10.16 6.36 24.21
N VAL A 373 8.96 5.74 24.12
CA VAL A 373 7.80 6.06 24.98
C VAL A 373 8.09 5.77 26.46
N GLY A 374 8.80 4.67 26.74
CA GLY A 374 9.23 4.28 28.10
C GLY A 374 10.31 5.20 28.71
N GLY A 375 10.83 6.14 27.91
CA GLY A 375 11.83 7.14 28.35
C GLY A 375 13.26 6.59 28.44
N LEU A 376 13.54 5.40 27.89
CA LEU A 376 14.88 4.81 27.94
C LEU A 376 15.86 5.59 27.08
N THR A 377 15.40 6.17 25.98
CA THR A 377 16.23 7.02 25.11
C THR A 377 16.81 8.22 25.86
N ASP A 378 16.01 8.90 26.69
CA ASP A 378 16.47 10.04 27.49
C ASP A 378 17.48 9.63 28.56
N ILE A 379 17.24 8.46 29.17
CA ILE A 379 18.15 7.90 30.20
C ILE A 379 19.52 7.58 29.58
N ILE A 380 19.58 6.87 28.43
CA ILE A 380 20.87 6.51 27.79
C ILE A 380 21.63 7.75 27.28
N ILE A 381 20.93 8.81 26.85
CA ILE A 381 21.54 10.10 26.49
C ILE A 381 22.15 10.76 27.73
N SER A 382 21.47 10.71 28.89
CA SER A 382 22.02 11.23 30.16
C SER A 382 23.28 10.47 30.58
N ILE A 383 23.25 9.13 30.48
CA ILE A 383 24.41 8.27 30.79
C ILE A 383 25.57 8.57 29.82
N LEU A 384 25.29 8.78 28.52
CA LEU A 384 26.33 9.15 27.54
C LEU A 384 27.07 10.43 27.96
N GLY A 385 26.37 11.40 28.54
CA GLY A 385 26.93 12.65 29.02
C GLY A 385 27.79 12.51 30.29
N SER A 386 27.40 11.60 31.19
CA SER A 386 27.98 11.45 32.54
C SER A 386 29.02 10.33 32.66
N SER A 387 28.87 9.23 31.93
CA SER A 387 29.78 8.08 32.04
C SER A 387 31.21 8.43 31.62
N ARG A 388 32.18 7.83 32.31
CA ARG A 388 33.61 7.89 31.95
C ARG A 388 34.07 6.66 31.17
N ASN A 389 33.28 5.60 31.17
CA ASN A 389 33.58 4.34 30.49
C ASN A 389 33.41 4.48 28.97
N ARG A 390 34.47 4.22 28.20
CA ARG A 390 34.48 4.34 26.74
C ARG A 390 33.64 3.26 26.06
N ASP A 391 33.62 2.05 26.60
CA ASP A 391 32.86 0.93 26.02
C ASP A 391 31.36 1.12 26.19
N VAL A 392 30.94 1.58 27.39
CA VAL A 392 29.54 1.99 27.63
C VAL A 392 29.13 3.10 26.65
N LYS A 393 29.95 4.13 26.45
CA LYS A 393 29.65 5.21 25.51
C LYS A 393 29.51 4.71 24.08
N ARG A 394 30.41 3.84 23.63
CA ARG A 394 30.36 3.24 22.29
C ARG A 394 29.06 2.45 22.10
N LYS A 395 28.71 1.62 23.08
CA LYS A 395 27.50 0.80 23.05
C LYS A 395 26.23 1.65 23.04
N ILE A 396 26.19 2.75 23.82
CA ILE A 396 25.08 3.73 23.80
C ILE A 396 24.93 4.34 22.41
N LEU A 397 26.02 4.76 21.75
CA LEU A 397 25.97 5.35 20.41
C LEU A 397 25.41 4.36 19.37
N ILE A 398 25.81 3.09 19.45
CA ILE A 398 25.27 2.03 18.59
C ILE A 398 23.76 1.86 18.86
N THR A 399 23.35 1.75 20.13
CA THR A 399 21.92 1.60 20.49
C THR A 399 21.09 2.80 20.05
N LEU A 400 21.61 4.04 20.19
CA LEU A 400 20.91 5.23 19.68
C LEU A 400 20.80 5.24 18.15
N LYS A 401 21.83 4.77 17.44
CA LYS A 401 21.75 4.58 16.00
C LYS A 401 20.63 3.60 15.65
N ASP A 402 20.59 2.44 16.31
CA ASP A 402 19.58 1.40 16.05
C ASP A 402 18.14 1.90 16.32
N VAL A 403 17.93 2.74 17.34
CA VAL A 403 16.62 3.35 17.66
C VAL A 403 16.13 4.26 16.54
N VAL A 404 17.03 4.99 15.86
CA VAL A 404 16.65 5.98 14.82
C VAL A 404 16.75 5.44 13.39
N GLU A 405 17.52 4.37 13.19
CA GLU A 405 17.74 3.78 11.86
C GLU A 405 16.46 3.14 11.33
N GLY A 406 16.06 3.52 10.10
CA GLY A 406 14.81 3.05 9.48
C GLY A 406 13.52 3.53 10.14
N HIS A 407 13.60 4.45 11.15
CA HIS A 407 12.44 4.83 11.95
C HIS A 407 12.18 6.34 11.91
N ALA A 408 11.30 6.79 10.99
CA ALA A 408 11.04 8.20 10.73
C ALA A 408 10.58 8.97 11.99
N ARG A 409 9.74 8.38 12.82
CA ARG A 409 9.21 9.00 14.06
C ARG A 409 10.31 9.30 15.08
N ASN A 410 11.22 8.37 15.29
CA ASN A 410 12.30 8.54 16.26
C ASN A 410 13.39 9.51 15.76
N LYS A 411 13.57 9.64 14.43
CA LYS A 411 14.44 10.68 13.85
C LYS A 411 13.97 12.06 14.24
N VAL A 412 12.70 12.38 14.06
CA VAL A 412 12.13 13.70 14.39
C VAL A 412 12.29 14.02 15.88
N ARG A 413 12.08 13.05 16.77
CA ARG A 413 12.21 13.22 18.23
C ARG A 413 13.63 13.45 18.67
N SER A 414 14.59 12.74 18.08
CA SER A 414 16.02 12.91 18.39
C SER A 414 16.52 14.31 18.08
N PHE A 415 15.87 15.06 17.16
CA PHE A 415 16.19 16.47 16.88
C PHE A 415 15.66 17.46 17.93
N HIS A 416 14.68 17.06 18.77
CA HIS A 416 14.13 17.89 19.84
C HIS A 416 14.91 17.77 21.18
N ILE A 417 16.02 17.02 21.20
CA ILE A 417 16.90 16.92 22.37
C ILE A 417 17.52 18.29 22.65
N PRO A 418 17.44 18.81 23.89
CA PRO A 418 17.90 20.17 24.21
C PRO A 418 19.34 20.42 23.82
N CYS A 419 19.62 21.60 23.31
CA CYS A 419 20.82 22.09 22.67
C CYS A 419 22.16 21.97 23.49
N LYS A 420 22.17 21.38 24.70
CA LYS A 420 23.37 21.15 25.51
C LYS A 420 24.34 20.13 24.88
N LEU A 421 23.86 19.22 24.04
CA LEU A 421 24.68 18.25 23.30
C LEU A 421 25.12 18.75 21.92
N LYS A 422 24.49 19.79 21.36
CA LYS A 422 24.87 20.40 20.06
C LYS A 422 26.27 21.03 20.06
N ARG A 423 26.87 21.28 21.21
CA ARG A 423 28.25 21.86 21.33
C ARG A 423 29.40 20.85 21.17
N LYS A 424 29.14 19.57 21.08
CA LYS A 424 30.17 18.58 20.77
C LYS A 424 29.84 17.89 19.43
N GLN A 425 30.60 18.25 18.44
CA GLN A 425 30.61 17.80 17.03
C GLN A 425 30.55 16.27 16.79
N ALA A 426 30.23 15.44 17.80
CA ALA A 426 30.19 13.98 17.70
C ALA A 426 28.95 13.43 16.97
N PHE A 427 27.85 14.20 16.86
CA PHE A 427 26.62 13.69 16.24
C PHE A 427 26.62 13.78 14.70
N LEU A 428 27.42 14.68 14.13
CA LEU A 428 27.58 14.84 12.68
C LEU A 428 28.50 13.81 12.02
N SER A 429 29.33 13.12 12.79
CA SER A 429 30.21 12.06 12.29
C SER A 429 29.49 10.72 12.12
N VAL A 430 28.38 10.50 12.81
CA VAL A 430 27.55 9.27 12.70
C VAL A 430 26.67 9.27 11.45
N GLN A 431 26.43 10.42 10.82
CA GLN A 431 25.69 10.52 9.55
C GLN A 431 26.56 10.35 8.29
N ARG A 432 27.89 10.20 8.44
CA ARG A 432 28.84 10.04 7.31
C ARG A 432 29.60 8.71 7.28
N CYS A 433 29.23 7.75 8.12
CA CYS A 433 29.75 6.38 8.03
C CYS A 433 28.66 5.41 7.62
#